data_6bece58da222be38a6f69a8ff21a92c1
#
_entry.id   6bece58da222be38a6f69a8ff21a92c1
#
_cell.length_a   1.000
_cell.length_b   1.000
_cell.length_c   1.000
_cell.angle_alpha   90.00
_cell.angle_beta   90.00
_cell.angle_gamma   90.00
#
_symmetry.space_group_name_H-M   'P 1'
#
loop_
_entity.id
_entity.type
_entity.pdbx_description
1 polymer ?
#
loop_
_entity_poly.entity_id
_entity_poly.type
_entity_poly.pdbx_seq_one_letter_code
_entity_poly.pdbx_strand_id
1 'polypeptide(L)'
;NAVELIEWIAAQPWSNGSVGMMGISWGGFNCLQVAALRPKALKAVISIASTVDRYNDDIHYKNGTHLSAQLSWAATMLAYQSRSPDPELTGNRWKEMWQERLEAEPFFMEEWLQHQRRDAFWQHGSISDKFDDVQIPALVIAGWADGYRNTPLKAVEGLGPKAKAIIGPWVHKYPHFAWTK
;
A
#
# COMPACT_ATOMS: atom_id res chain seq x y z
N ASN A 1 -4.75 11.07 -9.62
CA ASN A 1 -3.91 10.26 -8.73
C ASN A 1 -4.17 10.59 -7.24
N ALA A 2 -3.50 9.91 -6.30
CA ALA A 2 -3.74 10.11 -4.86
C ALA A 2 -3.41 11.54 -4.38
N VAL A 3 -2.36 12.14 -4.92
CA VAL A 3 -1.96 13.52 -4.58
C VAL A 3 -3.03 14.52 -5.01
N GLU A 4 -3.53 14.41 -6.23
CA GLU A 4 -4.62 15.26 -6.75
C GLU A 4 -5.89 15.11 -5.91
N LEU A 5 -6.24 13.87 -5.52
CA LEU A 5 -7.41 13.62 -4.68
C LEU A 5 -7.26 14.26 -3.30
N ILE A 6 -6.08 14.20 -2.69
CA ILE A 6 -5.81 14.85 -1.40
C ILE A 6 -6.00 16.36 -1.49
N GLU A 7 -5.44 17.00 -2.50
CA GLU A 7 -5.57 18.44 -2.70
C GLU A 7 -7.02 18.82 -3.05
N TRP A 8 -7.72 18.00 -3.83
CA TRP A 8 -9.13 18.19 -4.13
C TRP A 8 -10.00 18.12 -2.84
N ILE A 9 -9.79 17.09 -1.99
CA ILE A 9 -10.49 16.96 -0.71
C ILE A 9 -10.24 18.18 0.17
N ALA A 10 -9.00 18.64 0.24
CA ALA A 10 -8.63 19.79 1.05
C ALA A 10 -9.33 21.10 0.61
N ALA A 11 -9.63 21.21 -0.69
CA ALA A 11 -10.29 22.38 -1.27
C ALA A 11 -11.83 22.37 -1.14
N GLN A 12 -12.43 21.28 -0.64
CA GLN A 12 -13.89 21.17 -0.55
C GLN A 12 -14.47 22.07 0.58
N PRO A 13 -15.69 22.60 0.42
CA PRO A 13 -16.33 23.46 1.45
C PRO A 13 -16.55 22.79 2.81
N TRP A 14 -16.64 21.46 2.82
CA TRP A 14 -16.79 20.65 4.04
C TRP A 14 -15.46 20.24 4.67
N SER A 15 -14.32 20.56 4.04
CA SER A 15 -12.97 20.22 4.53
C SER A 15 -12.39 21.40 5.33
N ASN A 16 -11.61 21.08 6.34
CA ASN A 16 -10.80 22.08 7.04
C ASN A 16 -9.41 22.30 6.41
N GLY A 17 -9.16 21.74 5.21
CA GLY A 17 -7.89 21.84 4.49
C GLY A 17 -6.81 20.87 4.97
N SER A 18 -7.10 19.98 5.92
CA SER A 18 -6.16 18.99 6.44
C SER A 18 -6.67 17.59 6.14
N VAL A 19 -5.85 16.78 5.51
CA VAL A 19 -6.18 15.41 5.11
C VAL A 19 -5.28 14.41 5.85
N GLY A 20 -5.87 13.35 6.37
CA GLY A 20 -5.17 12.16 6.85
C GLY A 20 -5.34 11.01 5.88
N MET A 21 -4.40 10.09 5.84
CA MET A 21 -4.48 8.88 5.03
C MET A 21 -4.23 7.64 5.89
N MET A 22 -5.07 6.62 5.72
CA MET A 22 -4.95 5.37 6.46
C MET A 22 -5.20 4.18 5.54
N GLY A 23 -4.46 3.11 5.75
CA GLY A 23 -4.71 1.87 5.03
C GLY A 23 -3.98 0.67 5.62
N ILE A 24 -4.46 -0.51 5.25
CA ILE A 24 -3.83 -1.79 5.57
C ILE A 24 -3.23 -2.39 4.30
N SER A 25 -2.12 -3.15 4.47
CA SER A 25 -1.50 -3.89 3.37
C SER A 25 -1.10 -2.96 2.22
N TRP A 26 -1.63 -3.15 1.03
CA TRP A 26 -1.45 -2.26 -0.10
C TRP A 26 -1.82 -0.80 0.25
N GLY A 27 -2.96 -0.58 0.90
CA GLY A 27 -3.34 0.75 1.38
C GLY A 27 -2.34 1.34 2.39
N GLY A 28 -1.69 0.49 3.18
CA GLY A 28 -0.68 0.90 4.16
C GLY A 28 0.60 1.42 3.52
N PHE A 29 1.18 0.70 2.54
CA PHE A 29 2.37 1.21 1.88
C PHE A 29 2.06 2.39 0.93
N ASN A 30 0.86 2.46 0.34
CA ASN A 30 0.43 3.64 -0.40
C ASN A 30 0.43 4.90 0.47
N CYS A 31 0.02 4.80 1.75
CA CYS A 31 0.11 5.92 2.69
C CYS A 31 1.54 6.47 2.79
N LEU A 32 2.51 5.57 2.93
CA LEU A 32 3.92 5.94 3.07
C LEU A 32 4.50 6.50 1.76
N GLN A 33 4.16 5.88 0.62
CA GLN A 33 4.59 6.36 -0.70
C GLN A 33 4.05 7.76 -0.99
N VAL A 34 2.76 8.00 -0.73
CA VAL A 34 2.12 9.30 -0.94
C VAL A 34 2.69 10.35 0.01
N ALA A 35 2.98 9.97 1.27
CA ALA A 35 3.64 10.87 2.22
C ALA A 35 5.03 11.34 1.72
N ALA A 36 5.79 10.46 1.07
CA ALA A 36 7.08 10.80 0.48
C ALA A 36 6.98 11.76 -0.73
N LEU A 37 5.80 11.85 -1.36
CA LEU A 37 5.52 12.85 -2.41
C LEU A 37 5.17 14.23 -1.86
N ARG A 38 5.01 14.37 -0.54
CA ARG A 38 4.80 15.63 0.20
C ARG A 38 3.59 16.46 -0.27
N PRO A 39 2.38 15.88 -0.44
CA PRO A 39 1.20 16.69 -0.73
C PRO A 39 0.97 17.70 0.41
N LYS A 40 0.72 18.96 0.09
CA LYS A 40 0.62 20.04 1.09
C LYS A 40 -0.51 19.82 2.11
N ALA A 41 -1.62 19.26 1.65
CA ALA A 41 -2.78 19.02 2.50
C ALA A 41 -2.66 17.76 3.35
N LEU A 42 -1.78 16.82 3.05
CA LEU A 42 -1.58 15.60 3.84
C LEU A 42 -0.83 15.92 5.13
N LYS A 43 -1.43 15.64 6.28
CA LYS A 43 -0.90 16.02 7.61
C LYS A 43 -0.43 14.86 8.45
N ALA A 44 -0.97 13.66 8.25
CA ALA A 44 -0.55 12.45 8.96
C ALA A 44 -0.96 11.20 8.19
N VAL A 45 -0.26 10.09 8.45
CA VAL A 45 -0.60 8.78 7.87
C VAL A 45 -0.63 7.68 8.93
N ILE A 46 -1.49 6.68 8.71
CA ILE A 46 -1.51 5.44 9.49
C ILE A 46 -1.31 4.28 8.51
N SER A 47 -0.18 3.62 8.61
CA SER A 47 0.19 2.48 7.78
C SER A 47 0.11 1.19 8.58
N ILE A 48 -0.74 0.27 8.16
CA ILE A 48 -1.04 -0.95 8.91
C ILE A 48 -0.65 -2.16 8.07
N ALA A 49 0.08 -3.11 8.67
CA ALA A 49 0.45 -4.39 8.05
C ALA A 49 0.98 -4.20 6.61
N SER A 50 2.00 -3.39 6.46
CA SER A 50 2.56 -2.96 5.17
C SER A 50 4.08 -3.01 5.18
N THR A 51 4.71 -2.61 4.08
CA THR A 51 6.16 -2.57 3.94
C THR A 51 6.70 -1.17 3.71
N VAL A 52 7.94 -0.93 4.12
CA VAL A 52 8.76 0.22 3.73
C VAL A 52 9.72 -0.11 2.57
N ASP A 53 9.88 -1.39 2.24
CA ASP A 53 10.78 -1.88 1.18
C ASP A 53 10.13 -3.01 0.40
N ARG A 54 9.74 -2.71 -0.83
CA ARG A 54 9.00 -3.61 -1.72
C ARG A 54 9.80 -4.82 -2.21
N TYR A 55 11.12 -4.82 -2.01
CA TYR A 55 11.99 -5.90 -2.43
C TYR A 55 12.57 -6.70 -1.27
N ASN A 56 13.15 -6.02 -0.28
CA ASN A 56 13.85 -6.73 0.78
C ASN A 56 12.93 -7.30 1.85
N ASP A 57 11.70 -6.79 1.99
CA ASP A 57 10.79 -7.23 3.05
C ASP A 57 9.32 -7.10 2.64
N ASP A 58 8.93 -7.86 1.63
CA ASP A 58 7.56 -7.86 1.09
C ASP A 58 7.12 -9.30 0.75
N ILE A 59 5.95 -9.42 0.15
CA ILE A 59 5.39 -10.68 -0.37
C ILE A 59 6.08 -11.13 -1.65
N HIS A 60 6.75 -10.22 -2.37
CA HIS A 60 7.45 -10.52 -3.61
C HIS A 60 8.81 -11.16 -3.34
N TYR A 61 9.60 -10.49 -2.52
CA TYR A 61 10.94 -10.92 -2.14
C TYR A 61 11.20 -10.63 -0.66
N LYS A 62 12.05 -11.47 -0.04
CA LYS A 62 12.66 -11.19 1.27
C LYS A 62 14.16 -11.42 1.15
N ASN A 63 14.95 -10.37 1.38
CA ASN A 63 16.41 -10.40 1.27
C ASN A 63 16.90 -11.05 -0.04
N GLY A 64 16.26 -10.72 -1.17
CA GLY A 64 16.58 -11.25 -2.47
C GLY A 64 16.01 -12.66 -2.79
N THR A 65 15.33 -13.29 -1.83
CA THR A 65 14.67 -14.58 -2.06
C THR A 65 13.26 -14.36 -2.59
N HIS A 66 12.98 -14.92 -3.76
CA HIS A 66 11.64 -14.91 -4.34
C HIS A 66 10.67 -15.77 -3.49
N LEU A 67 9.49 -15.21 -3.21
CA LEU A 67 8.48 -15.86 -2.38
C LEU A 67 7.34 -16.45 -3.22
N SER A 68 6.85 -17.64 -2.85
CA SER A 68 5.67 -18.26 -3.45
C SER A 68 4.39 -17.41 -3.29
N ALA A 69 4.33 -16.56 -2.29
CA ALA A 69 3.23 -15.61 -2.07
C ALA A 69 3.02 -14.66 -3.26
N GLN A 70 4.04 -14.40 -4.08
CA GLN A 70 3.93 -13.57 -5.28
C GLN A 70 2.91 -14.13 -6.27
N LEU A 71 2.91 -15.45 -6.52
CA LEU A 71 1.95 -16.08 -7.42
C LEU A 71 0.51 -15.99 -6.90
N SER A 72 0.31 -16.31 -5.63
CA SER A 72 -1.04 -16.24 -5.04
C SER A 72 -1.59 -14.82 -5.02
N TRP A 73 -0.72 -13.82 -4.82
CA TRP A 73 -1.12 -12.42 -4.88
C TRP A 73 -1.44 -11.96 -6.30
N ALA A 74 -0.62 -12.35 -7.30
CA ALA A 74 -0.90 -12.05 -8.70
C ALA A 74 -2.24 -12.65 -9.16
N ALA A 75 -2.53 -13.89 -8.77
CA ALA A 75 -3.83 -14.53 -9.05
C ALA A 75 -5.00 -13.81 -8.36
N THR A 76 -4.80 -13.35 -7.14
CA THR A 76 -5.79 -12.55 -6.40
C THR A 76 -6.07 -11.24 -7.12
N MET A 77 -5.04 -10.53 -7.55
CA MET A 77 -5.16 -9.28 -8.29
C MET A 77 -5.91 -9.48 -9.61
N LEU A 78 -5.54 -10.50 -10.37
CA LEU A 78 -6.23 -10.86 -11.61
C LEU A 78 -7.71 -11.14 -11.37
N ALA A 79 -8.03 -11.93 -10.34
CA ALA A 79 -9.42 -12.26 -10.00
C ALA A 79 -10.25 -11.03 -9.59
N TYR A 80 -9.66 -10.06 -8.88
CA TYR A 80 -10.35 -8.83 -8.50
C TYR A 80 -10.51 -7.87 -9.67
N GLN A 81 -9.50 -7.69 -10.49
CA GLN A 81 -9.51 -6.72 -11.58
C GLN A 81 -10.32 -7.19 -12.77
N SER A 82 -10.40 -8.50 -13.01
CA SER A 82 -11.24 -9.08 -14.07
C SER A 82 -12.74 -9.11 -13.77
N ARG A 83 -13.18 -8.60 -12.62
CA ARG A 83 -14.61 -8.53 -12.27
C ARG A 83 -15.35 -7.54 -13.16
N SER A 84 -16.62 -7.89 -13.46
CA SER A 84 -17.50 -6.99 -14.22
C SER A 84 -17.78 -5.69 -13.43
N PRO A 85 -17.94 -4.56 -14.12
CA PRO A 85 -18.53 -3.37 -13.52
C PRO A 85 -19.94 -3.64 -13.00
N ASP A 86 -20.36 -2.88 -12.00
CA ASP A 86 -21.72 -2.97 -11.47
C ASP A 86 -22.73 -2.39 -12.48
N PRO A 87 -23.70 -3.19 -12.96
CA PRO A 87 -24.71 -2.71 -13.90
C PRO A 87 -25.60 -1.59 -13.33
N GLU A 88 -25.80 -1.54 -12.00
CA GLU A 88 -26.56 -0.46 -11.36
C GLU A 88 -25.87 0.89 -11.50
N LEU A 89 -24.54 0.91 -11.54
CA LEU A 89 -23.73 2.12 -11.70
C LEU A 89 -23.44 2.47 -13.16
N THR A 90 -23.30 1.46 -14.02
CA THR A 90 -22.83 1.64 -15.41
C THR A 90 -23.93 1.47 -16.45
N GLY A 91 -25.12 1.04 -16.04
CA GLY A 91 -26.24 0.78 -16.93
C GLY A 91 -25.88 -0.24 -18.03
N ASN A 92 -26.37 -0.03 -19.23
CA ASN A 92 -26.16 -0.95 -20.36
C ASN A 92 -24.70 -1.05 -20.84
N ARG A 93 -23.82 -0.16 -20.36
CA ARG A 93 -22.41 -0.14 -20.75
C ARG A 93 -21.54 -1.17 -20.02
N TRP A 94 -22.06 -1.87 -19.02
CA TRP A 94 -21.26 -2.78 -18.20
C TRP A 94 -20.55 -3.88 -19.00
N LYS A 95 -21.19 -4.40 -20.06
CA LYS A 95 -20.60 -5.47 -20.90
C LYS A 95 -19.40 -4.94 -21.70
N GLU A 96 -19.57 -3.81 -22.37
CA GLU A 96 -18.51 -3.15 -23.14
C GLU A 96 -17.33 -2.81 -22.23
N MET A 97 -17.57 -2.14 -21.11
CA MET A 97 -16.55 -1.78 -20.13
C MET A 97 -15.85 -3.01 -19.53
N TRP A 98 -16.57 -4.11 -19.36
CA TRP A 98 -15.97 -5.36 -18.89
C TRP A 98 -15.08 -5.99 -19.95
N GLN A 99 -15.51 -6.02 -21.20
CA GLN A 99 -14.72 -6.52 -22.31
C GLN A 99 -13.42 -5.73 -22.47
N GLU A 100 -13.51 -4.40 -22.49
CA GLU A 100 -12.35 -3.51 -22.55
C GLU A 100 -11.37 -3.78 -21.38
N ARG A 101 -11.90 -3.98 -20.16
CA ARG A 101 -11.08 -4.31 -18.99
C ARG A 101 -10.37 -5.64 -19.16
N LEU A 102 -11.07 -6.70 -19.58
CA LEU A 102 -10.47 -8.02 -19.78
C LEU A 102 -9.39 -8.03 -20.85
N GLU A 103 -9.54 -7.25 -21.90
CA GLU A 103 -8.55 -7.10 -22.98
C GLU A 103 -7.31 -6.31 -22.54
N ALA A 104 -7.49 -5.36 -21.61
CA ALA A 104 -6.42 -4.50 -21.10
C ALA A 104 -5.76 -5.04 -19.82
N GLU A 105 -6.29 -6.11 -19.22
CA GLU A 105 -5.85 -6.61 -17.92
C GLU A 105 -4.43 -7.19 -17.98
N PRO A 106 -3.44 -6.59 -17.29
CA PRO A 106 -2.10 -7.14 -17.24
C PRO A 106 -2.01 -8.33 -16.28
N PHE A 107 -1.20 -9.30 -16.61
CA PHE A 107 -0.81 -10.32 -15.66
C PHE A 107 0.44 -9.85 -14.89
N PHE A 108 0.24 -9.24 -13.75
CA PHE A 108 1.29 -8.59 -12.95
C PHE A 108 2.48 -9.49 -12.61
N MET A 109 2.29 -10.81 -12.50
CA MET A 109 3.36 -11.75 -12.22
C MET A 109 4.45 -11.71 -13.28
N GLU A 110 4.08 -11.51 -14.54
CA GLU A 110 5.03 -11.41 -15.65
C GLU A 110 5.98 -10.23 -15.46
N GLU A 111 5.44 -9.05 -15.19
CA GLU A 111 6.23 -7.85 -14.94
C GLU A 111 7.11 -8.00 -13.68
N TRP A 112 6.54 -8.50 -12.59
CA TRP A 112 7.30 -8.69 -11.34
C TRP A 112 8.48 -9.65 -11.48
N LEU A 113 8.35 -10.69 -12.29
CA LEU A 113 9.42 -11.66 -12.56
C LEU A 113 10.54 -11.12 -13.45
N GLN A 114 10.28 -10.07 -14.23
CA GLN A 114 11.33 -9.37 -15.00
C GLN A 114 12.27 -8.60 -14.07
N HIS A 115 11.82 -8.20 -12.88
CA HIS A 115 12.55 -7.43 -11.90
C HIS A 115 13.07 -8.28 -10.74
N GLN A 116 14.02 -9.18 -11.03
CA GLN A 116 14.55 -10.15 -10.04
C GLN A 116 15.61 -9.57 -9.10
N ARG A 117 15.99 -8.31 -9.29
CA ARG A 117 16.93 -7.58 -8.45
C ARG A 117 16.26 -6.29 -7.95
N ARG A 118 16.82 -5.72 -6.88
CA ARG A 118 16.35 -4.44 -6.35
C ARG A 118 16.75 -3.29 -7.28
N ASP A 119 16.00 -3.13 -8.34
CA ASP A 119 16.14 -2.08 -9.36
C ASP A 119 15.17 -0.92 -9.14
N ALA A 120 15.10 0.00 -10.11
CA ALA A 120 14.25 1.19 -10.06
C ALA A 120 12.75 0.86 -9.90
N PHE A 121 12.30 -0.29 -10.39
CA PHE A 121 10.91 -0.74 -10.25
C PHE A 121 10.53 -0.91 -8.77
N TRP A 122 11.33 -1.65 -8.00
CA TRP A 122 11.08 -1.86 -6.57
C TRP A 122 11.40 -0.64 -5.72
N GLN A 123 12.42 0.14 -6.10
CA GLN A 123 12.76 1.40 -5.43
C GLN A 123 11.65 2.44 -5.53
N HIS A 124 10.94 2.49 -6.68
CA HIS A 124 9.79 3.38 -6.84
C HIS A 124 8.73 3.14 -5.75
N GLY A 125 8.41 1.89 -5.50
CA GLY A 125 7.43 1.47 -4.49
C GLY A 125 7.92 1.51 -3.04
N SER A 126 9.21 1.74 -2.80
CA SER A 126 9.83 1.69 -1.48
C SER A 126 10.08 3.08 -0.93
N ILE A 127 10.01 3.25 0.39
CA ILE A 127 10.44 4.47 1.08
C ILE A 127 11.76 4.28 1.84
N SER A 128 12.30 3.06 1.89
CA SER A 128 13.52 2.74 2.62
C SER A 128 14.76 3.54 2.17
N ASP A 129 14.78 4.00 0.93
CA ASP A 129 15.86 4.86 0.40
C ASP A 129 15.56 6.36 0.48
N LYS A 130 14.40 6.74 0.97
CA LYS A 130 13.88 8.12 0.95
C LYS A 130 13.02 8.44 2.19
N PHE A 131 13.43 7.92 3.35
CA PHE A 131 12.78 8.25 4.62
C PHE A 131 12.74 9.75 4.89
N ASP A 132 13.77 10.48 4.44
CA ASP A 132 13.84 11.94 4.57
C ASP A 132 12.77 12.68 3.75
N ASP A 133 12.17 12.03 2.76
CA ASP A 133 11.06 12.62 2.01
C ASP A 133 9.75 12.63 2.79
N VAL A 134 9.58 11.75 3.76
CA VAL A 134 8.40 11.74 4.64
C VAL A 134 8.58 12.77 5.75
N GLN A 135 7.87 13.90 5.65
CA GLN A 135 7.99 15.03 6.57
C GLN A 135 6.82 15.16 7.57
N ILE A 136 5.84 14.27 7.49
CA ILE A 136 4.65 14.28 8.33
C ILE A 136 4.66 13.11 9.32
N PRO A 137 3.91 13.19 10.44
CA PRO A 137 3.77 12.10 11.38
C PRO A 137 3.22 10.83 10.74
N ALA A 138 3.81 9.69 11.10
CA ALA A 138 3.39 8.37 10.68
C ALA A 138 3.16 7.45 11.89
N LEU A 139 2.00 6.82 11.97
CA LEU A 139 1.75 5.70 12.88
C LEU A 139 1.84 4.40 12.08
N VAL A 140 2.75 3.51 12.47
CA VAL A 140 2.97 2.25 11.78
C VAL A 140 2.59 1.08 12.68
N ILE A 141 1.67 0.23 12.20
CA ILE A 141 1.08 -0.85 13.00
C ILE A 141 1.30 -2.18 12.29
N ALA A 142 1.77 -3.20 13.01
CA ALA A 142 1.82 -4.57 12.50
C ALA A 142 1.64 -5.61 13.62
N GLY A 143 1.29 -6.83 13.22
CA GLY A 143 1.22 -7.98 14.13
C GLY A 143 2.51 -8.79 14.13
N TRP A 144 2.88 -9.37 15.27
CA TRP A 144 4.02 -10.30 15.35
C TRP A 144 3.85 -11.54 14.47
N ALA A 145 2.60 -11.96 14.24
CA ALA A 145 2.26 -13.09 13.37
C ALA A 145 1.97 -12.68 11.92
N ASP A 146 2.29 -11.43 11.53
CA ASP A 146 2.17 -10.90 10.17
C ASP A 146 3.49 -11.05 9.39
N GLY A 147 3.38 -11.22 8.08
CA GLY A 147 4.53 -11.15 7.17
C GLY A 147 5.28 -9.83 7.21
N TYR A 148 4.61 -8.73 7.60
CA TYR A 148 5.16 -7.36 7.66
C TYR A 148 5.61 -6.92 9.05
N ARG A 149 5.84 -7.85 10.00
CA ARG A 149 6.20 -7.57 11.39
C ARG A 149 7.46 -6.71 11.58
N ASN A 150 8.36 -6.69 10.60
CA ASN A 150 9.61 -5.92 10.70
C ASN A 150 9.41 -4.43 10.39
N THR A 151 8.37 -4.10 9.64
CA THR A 151 8.15 -2.75 9.12
C THR A 151 8.00 -1.68 10.20
N PRO A 152 7.28 -1.88 11.32
CA PRO A 152 7.19 -0.85 12.35
C PRO A 152 8.54 -0.44 12.91
N LEU A 153 9.43 -1.40 13.12
CA LEU A 153 10.79 -1.13 13.65
C LEU A 153 11.65 -0.39 12.62
N LYS A 154 11.64 -0.84 11.37
CA LYS A 154 12.34 -0.16 10.27
C LYS A 154 11.82 1.26 10.03
N ALA A 155 10.52 1.46 10.16
CA ALA A 155 9.91 2.78 10.00
C ALA A 155 10.32 3.74 11.13
N VAL A 156 10.33 3.26 12.38
CA VAL A 156 10.80 4.09 13.52
C VAL A 156 12.29 4.41 13.39
N GLU A 157 13.11 3.46 12.98
CA GLU A 157 14.53 3.67 12.72
C GLU A 157 14.75 4.72 11.62
N GLY A 158 14.06 4.57 10.46
CA GLY A 158 14.28 5.43 9.31
C GLY A 158 13.63 6.81 9.42
N LEU A 159 12.41 6.89 9.97
CA LEU A 159 11.67 8.16 10.09
C LEU A 159 12.01 8.92 11.40
N GLY A 160 12.64 8.27 12.36
CA GLY A 160 13.00 8.88 13.64
C GLY A 160 11.77 9.39 14.41
N PRO A 161 11.83 10.60 14.97
CA PRO A 161 10.77 11.14 15.83
C PRO A 161 9.42 11.36 15.12
N LYS A 162 9.39 11.30 13.79
CA LYS A 162 8.16 11.41 12.99
C LYS A 162 7.33 10.14 13.02
N ALA A 163 7.90 8.99 13.37
CA ALA A 163 7.20 7.71 13.41
C ALA A 163 6.91 7.26 14.85
N LYS A 164 5.73 6.64 15.00
CA LYS A 164 5.38 5.83 16.16
C LYS A 164 4.98 4.45 15.69
N ALA A 165 5.26 3.42 16.49
CA ALA A 165 4.95 2.04 16.16
C ALA A 165 4.07 1.37 17.21
N ILE A 166 3.17 0.49 16.74
CA ILE A 166 2.41 -0.43 17.58
C ILE A 166 2.59 -1.83 16.99
N ILE A 167 3.07 -2.76 17.79
CA ILE A 167 3.19 -4.16 17.39
C ILE A 167 2.45 -5.01 18.43
N GLY A 168 1.54 -5.85 17.95
CA GLY A 168 0.71 -6.66 18.84
C GLY A 168 0.58 -8.13 18.40
N PRO A 169 -0.13 -8.96 19.18
CA PRO A 169 -0.23 -10.39 18.95
C PRO A 169 -1.29 -10.75 17.89
N TRP A 170 -1.24 -10.13 16.73
CA TRP A 170 -2.19 -10.39 15.65
C TRP A 170 -1.51 -10.74 14.33
N VAL A 171 -2.32 -11.23 13.41
CA VAL A 171 -1.98 -11.57 12.03
C VAL A 171 -2.24 -10.38 11.11
N HIS A 172 -2.25 -10.60 9.79
CA HIS A 172 -2.53 -9.60 8.76
C HIS A 172 -3.98 -9.10 8.81
N LYS A 173 -4.29 -8.27 9.83
CA LYS A 173 -5.62 -7.70 10.08
C LYS A 173 -5.51 -6.34 10.76
N TYR A 174 -6.59 -5.58 10.70
CA TYR A 174 -6.76 -4.43 11.58
C TYR A 174 -6.78 -4.88 13.05
N PRO A 175 -6.11 -4.20 13.97
CA PRO A 175 -6.01 -4.63 15.37
C PRO A 175 -7.35 -4.91 16.06
N HIS A 176 -8.39 -4.12 15.76
CA HIS A 176 -9.71 -4.28 16.36
C HIS A 176 -10.51 -5.51 15.85
N PHE A 177 -10.06 -6.14 14.78
CA PHE A 177 -10.56 -7.44 14.31
C PHE A 177 -9.66 -8.61 14.73
N ALA A 178 -8.56 -8.33 15.42
CA ALA A 178 -7.64 -9.36 15.82
C ALA A 178 -8.21 -10.15 16.98
N TRP A 179 -8.32 -11.46 16.79
CA TRP A 179 -8.66 -12.37 17.87
C TRP A 179 -7.41 -12.64 18.68
N THR A 180 -7.33 -12.09 19.88
CA THR A 180 -6.43 -12.60 20.91
C THR A 180 -7.14 -13.76 21.59
N LYS A 181 -6.69 -14.98 21.36
CA LYS A 181 -7.04 -16.11 22.24
C LYS A 181 -6.08 -16.15 23.39
#